data_717987044f548d2ff4b9bfcc37bcdeff
#
_entry.id   717987044f548d2ff4b9bfcc37bcdeff
#
_cell.length_a   1.000
_cell.length_b   1.000
_cell.length_c   1.000
_cell.angle_alpha   90.00
_cell.angle_beta   90.00
_cell.angle_gamma   90.00
#
_symmetry.space_group_name_H-M   'P 1'
#
loop_
_entity.id
_entity.type
_entity.pdbx_description
1 polymer ?
#
loop_
_entity_poly.entity_id
_entity_poly.type
_entity_poly.pdbx_seq_one_letter_code
_entity_poly.pdbx_strand_id
1 'polypeptide(L)'
;MRRLDHSIHAARGFLAFLLLVGGSLAMGYLLNPNQGTMIGFSVGLFLFTGWLAWLKAARNRGNAWVQAGRDMGLRSMYSGHAPTIPIPGHEHPMELLSGTIGTATVLIGDRGERYLQYHTEAPVGTWETGTGSPEVSDPIPVETFIALWIPGLDEAPFRIGKRRSLWEGPKTQPSGPFAEVLESWGRAHPGWRIEGRADCIILSRPNRLARISQLSLWIATARSMVETLEAPGG
;
A
#
# COMPACT_ATOMS: atom_id res chain seq x y z
N MET A 1 -26.64 -0.32 3.35
CA MET A 1 -25.28 -0.64 3.80
C MET A 1 -24.43 0.57 4.22
N ARG A 2 -24.48 1.74 3.58
CA ARG A 2 -23.64 2.93 3.94
C ARG A 2 -23.85 3.53 5.36
N ARG A 3 -24.94 3.25 6.07
CA ARG A 3 -25.18 3.81 7.42
C ARG A 3 -24.50 3.04 8.55
N LEU A 4 -24.18 1.76 8.35
CA LEU A 4 -23.47 0.94 9.35
C LEU A 4 -21.98 1.30 9.43
N ASP A 5 -21.34 1.66 8.31
CA ASP A 5 -19.93 2.04 8.30
C ASP A 5 -19.64 3.32 9.10
N HIS A 6 -20.55 4.29 9.07
CA HIS A 6 -20.37 5.53 9.85
C HIS A 6 -20.44 5.34 11.36
N SER A 7 -21.25 4.39 11.84
CA SER A 7 -21.35 4.10 13.28
C SER A 7 -20.10 3.37 13.81
N ILE A 8 -19.52 2.48 13.03
CA ILE A 8 -18.29 1.77 13.39
C ILE A 8 -17.10 2.73 13.45
N HIS A 9 -16.95 3.62 12.47
CA HIS A 9 -15.89 4.63 12.49
C HIS A 9 -16.03 5.64 13.64
N ALA A 10 -17.25 6.02 13.99
CA ALA A 10 -17.51 6.88 15.13
C ALA A 10 -17.17 6.17 16.46
N ALA A 11 -17.55 4.90 16.61
CA ALA A 11 -17.20 4.09 17.79
C ALA A 11 -15.70 3.90 17.96
N ARG A 12 -14.96 3.60 16.87
CA ARG A 12 -13.48 3.50 16.89
C ARG A 12 -12.83 4.84 17.26
N GLY A 13 -13.32 5.95 16.73
CA GLY A 13 -12.85 7.29 17.09
C GLY A 13 -13.07 7.63 18.56
N PHE A 14 -14.24 7.28 19.09
CA PHE A 14 -14.57 7.47 20.49
C PHE A 14 -13.73 6.58 21.42
N LEU A 15 -13.51 5.32 21.06
CA LEU A 15 -12.64 4.42 21.80
C LEU A 15 -11.19 4.93 21.83
N ALA A 16 -10.66 5.38 20.71
CA ALA A 16 -9.32 5.97 20.65
C ALA A 16 -9.21 7.24 21.51
N PHE A 17 -10.25 8.08 21.52
CA PHE A 17 -10.32 9.23 22.43
C PHE A 17 -10.27 8.80 23.90
N LEU A 18 -11.08 7.83 24.30
CA LEU A 18 -11.09 7.32 25.68
C LEU A 18 -9.76 6.73 26.09
N LEU A 19 -9.10 5.98 25.21
CA LEU A 19 -7.80 5.36 25.49
C LEU A 19 -6.68 6.41 25.57
N LEU A 20 -6.61 7.34 24.64
CA LEU A 20 -5.53 8.33 24.58
C LEU A 20 -5.70 9.41 25.66
N VAL A 21 -6.89 9.96 25.82
CA VAL A 21 -7.14 11.03 26.77
C VAL A 21 -7.36 10.46 28.18
N GLY A 22 -8.21 9.46 28.32
CA GLY A 22 -8.50 8.82 29.60
C GLY A 22 -7.30 8.11 30.19
N GLY A 23 -6.52 7.37 29.37
CA GLY A 23 -5.29 6.71 29.79
C GLY A 23 -4.21 7.70 30.22
N SER A 24 -4.03 8.80 29.48
CA SER A 24 -3.08 9.86 29.85
C SER A 24 -3.48 10.61 31.12
N LEU A 25 -4.77 10.82 31.31
CA LEU A 25 -5.34 11.41 32.54
C LEU A 25 -5.07 10.52 33.76
N ALA A 26 -5.37 9.22 33.66
CA ALA A 26 -5.15 8.26 34.72
C ALA A 26 -3.65 8.16 35.09
N MET A 27 -2.79 8.11 34.08
CA MET A 27 -1.35 8.08 34.30
C MET A 27 -0.85 9.36 34.96
N GLY A 28 -1.34 10.53 34.52
CA GLY A 28 -1.00 11.81 35.13
C GLY A 28 -1.42 11.88 36.59
N TYR A 29 -2.63 11.41 36.91
CA TYR A 29 -3.13 11.35 38.29
C TYR A 29 -2.29 10.43 39.18
N LEU A 30 -1.88 9.28 38.70
CA LEU A 30 -1.02 8.33 39.42
C LEU A 30 0.36 8.89 39.72
N LEU A 31 0.92 9.69 38.81
CA LEU A 31 2.26 10.30 39.01
C LEU A 31 2.20 11.50 39.96
N ASN A 32 1.21 12.36 39.83
CA ASN A 32 1.04 13.53 40.71
C ASN A 32 -0.43 13.97 40.75
N PRO A 33 -1.17 13.73 41.84
CA PRO A 33 -2.60 14.06 41.91
C PRO A 33 -2.93 15.54 41.70
N ASN A 34 -2.02 16.45 42.05
CA ASN A 34 -2.27 17.89 42.02
C ASN A 34 -2.02 18.54 40.64
N GLN A 35 -0.96 18.12 39.93
CA GLN A 35 -0.57 18.70 38.65
C GLN A 35 -0.59 17.69 37.49
N GLY A 36 -0.43 16.42 37.78
CA GLY A 36 -0.31 15.36 36.79
C GLY A 36 -1.57 15.18 35.96
N THR A 37 -2.75 15.44 36.52
CA THR A 37 -4.03 15.39 35.77
C THR A 37 -4.08 16.40 34.64
N MET A 38 -3.64 17.64 34.88
CA MET A 38 -3.61 18.67 33.81
C MET A 38 -2.57 18.34 32.75
N ILE A 39 -1.40 17.86 33.16
CA ILE A 39 -0.35 17.44 32.22
C ILE A 39 -0.82 16.22 31.41
N GLY A 40 -1.39 15.20 32.08
CA GLY A 40 -1.95 14.02 31.44
C GLY A 40 -3.03 14.35 30.42
N PHE A 41 -3.96 15.26 30.78
CA PHE A 41 -4.99 15.73 29.86
C PHE A 41 -4.40 16.42 28.63
N SER A 42 -3.45 17.33 28.84
CA SER A 42 -2.79 18.06 27.74
C SER A 42 -2.04 17.11 26.78
N VAL A 43 -1.31 16.14 27.32
CA VAL A 43 -0.62 15.11 26.53
C VAL A 43 -1.62 14.24 25.75
N GLY A 44 -2.69 13.78 26.40
CA GLY A 44 -3.74 12.97 25.77
C GLY A 44 -4.45 13.71 24.64
N LEU A 45 -4.76 15.00 24.86
CA LEU A 45 -5.38 15.85 23.83
C LEU A 45 -4.43 16.08 22.64
N PHE A 46 -3.13 16.29 22.90
CA PHE A 46 -2.13 16.43 21.85
C PHE A 46 -1.99 15.14 21.00
N LEU A 47 -1.93 13.98 21.65
CA LEU A 47 -1.89 12.69 20.96
C LEU A 47 -3.15 12.43 20.13
N PHE A 48 -4.32 12.76 20.68
CA PHE A 48 -5.58 12.61 19.98
C PHE A 48 -5.71 13.55 18.76
N THR A 49 -5.32 14.82 18.90
CA THR A 49 -5.32 15.76 17.78
C THR A 49 -4.30 15.36 16.70
N GLY A 50 -3.14 14.86 17.09
CA GLY A 50 -2.16 14.30 16.17
C GLY A 50 -2.71 13.09 15.40
N TRP A 51 -3.40 12.19 16.08
CA TRP A 51 -4.06 11.05 15.46
C TRP A 51 -5.18 11.48 14.48
N LEU A 52 -6.02 12.45 14.85
CA LEU A 52 -7.03 13.00 13.96
C LEU A 52 -6.41 13.67 12.72
N ALA A 53 -5.33 14.43 12.90
CA ALA A 53 -4.61 15.05 11.80
C ALA A 53 -4.02 13.99 10.86
N TRP A 54 -3.48 12.90 11.41
CA TRP A 54 -2.99 11.76 10.63
C TRP A 54 -4.10 11.07 9.83
N LEU A 55 -5.26 10.80 10.46
CA LEU A 55 -6.42 10.22 9.77
C LEU A 55 -6.93 11.13 8.63
N LYS A 56 -6.98 12.44 8.89
CA LYS A 56 -7.38 13.42 7.87
C LYS A 56 -6.37 13.45 6.72
N ALA A 57 -5.08 13.39 7.02
CA ALA A 57 -4.02 13.33 6.01
C ALA A 57 -4.12 12.05 5.16
N ALA A 58 -4.37 10.90 5.78
CA ALA A 58 -4.56 9.64 5.08
C ALA A 58 -5.79 9.66 4.14
N ARG A 59 -6.92 10.21 4.61
CA ARG A 59 -8.11 10.41 3.75
C ARG A 59 -7.89 11.39 2.61
N ASN A 60 -7.18 12.50 2.89
CA ASN A 60 -6.89 13.50 1.88
C ASN A 60 -5.91 12.97 0.83
N ARG A 61 -5.05 11.99 1.20
CA ARG A 61 -4.14 11.34 0.26
C ARG A 61 -4.91 10.65 -0.88
N GLY A 62 -5.94 9.85 -0.57
CA GLY A 62 -6.72 9.15 -1.58
C GLY A 62 -7.40 10.10 -2.56
N ASN A 63 -8.04 11.17 -2.05
CA ASN A 63 -8.67 12.16 -2.90
C ASN A 63 -7.66 12.91 -3.79
N ALA A 64 -6.53 13.32 -3.23
CA ALA A 64 -5.50 14.01 -3.97
C ALA A 64 -4.79 13.09 -4.98
N TRP A 65 -4.66 11.79 -4.65
CA TRP A 65 -4.17 10.77 -5.56
C TRP A 65 -5.08 10.61 -6.78
N VAL A 66 -6.39 10.48 -6.55
CA VAL A 66 -7.40 10.41 -7.62
C VAL A 66 -7.39 11.67 -8.48
N GLN A 67 -7.29 12.84 -7.87
CA GLN A 67 -7.25 14.10 -8.62
C GLN A 67 -5.99 14.18 -9.48
N ALA A 68 -4.82 13.92 -8.92
CA ALA A 68 -3.56 13.91 -9.65
C ALA A 68 -3.56 12.87 -10.79
N GLY A 69 -4.20 11.71 -10.58
CA GLY A 69 -4.40 10.72 -11.63
C GLY A 69 -5.26 11.24 -12.78
N ARG A 70 -6.37 11.91 -12.48
CA ARG A 70 -7.25 12.51 -13.49
C ARG A 70 -6.54 13.55 -14.33
N ASP A 71 -5.74 14.39 -13.70
CA ASP A 71 -4.96 15.44 -14.38
C ASP A 71 -3.94 14.84 -15.37
N MET A 72 -3.58 13.57 -15.18
CA MET A 72 -2.70 12.80 -16.07
C MET A 72 -3.45 11.83 -16.99
N GLY A 73 -4.77 11.92 -17.10
CA GLY A 73 -5.61 11.07 -17.95
C GLY A 73 -5.90 9.67 -17.38
N LEU A 74 -5.57 9.41 -16.11
CA LEU A 74 -5.88 8.17 -15.44
C LEU A 74 -7.26 8.22 -14.80
N ARG A 75 -7.91 7.06 -14.67
CA ARG A 75 -9.23 6.91 -14.07
C ARG A 75 -9.10 6.16 -12.74
N SER A 76 -9.83 6.63 -11.72
CA SER A 76 -9.96 5.88 -10.48
C SER A 76 -10.77 4.60 -10.69
N MET A 77 -10.27 3.49 -10.18
CA MET A 77 -10.95 2.19 -10.19
C MET A 77 -11.22 1.72 -8.77
N TYR A 78 -12.34 1.03 -8.60
CA TYR A 78 -12.56 0.26 -7.38
C TYR A 78 -11.81 -1.07 -7.48
N SER A 79 -11.25 -1.54 -6.37
CA SER A 79 -10.48 -2.78 -6.31
C SER A 79 -11.23 -4.02 -6.88
N GLY A 80 -12.55 -4.05 -6.76
CA GLY A 80 -13.39 -5.12 -7.30
C GLY A 80 -13.50 -5.15 -8.83
N HIS A 81 -13.05 -4.12 -9.54
CA HIS A 81 -13.05 -4.02 -11.00
C HIS A 81 -11.62 -4.00 -11.58
N ALA A 82 -10.61 -4.12 -10.72
CA ALA A 82 -9.23 -4.17 -11.17
C ALA A 82 -8.96 -5.49 -11.91
N PRO A 83 -8.14 -5.47 -12.97
CA PRO A 83 -7.68 -6.71 -13.57
C PRO A 83 -6.90 -7.53 -12.54
N THR A 84 -7.01 -8.85 -12.63
CA THR A 84 -6.25 -9.75 -11.76
C THR A 84 -4.76 -9.57 -12.02
N ILE A 85 -4.00 -9.24 -10.98
CA ILE A 85 -2.55 -9.12 -11.08
C ILE A 85 -1.96 -10.52 -10.85
N PRO A 86 -1.28 -11.13 -11.83
CA PRO A 86 -0.81 -12.51 -11.75
C PRO A 86 0.46 -12.66 -10.90
N ILE A 87 0.91 -11.59 -10.23
CA ILE A 87 2.16 -11.58 -9.46
C ILE A 87 1.83 -11.66 -7.98
N PRO A 88 2.35 -12.69 -7.26
CA PRO A 88 2.10 -12.88 -5.84
C PRO A 88 2.48 -11.66 -4.99
N GLY A 89 1.65 -11.36 -4.01
CA GLY A 89 1.84 -10.20 -3.12
C GLY A 89 1.24 -8.90 -3.64
N HIS A 90 0.51 -8.92 -4.76
CA HIS A 90 -0.21 -7.78 -5.32
C HIS A 90 -1.72 -8.03 -5.46
N GLU A 91 -2.22 -9.08 -4.82
CA GLU A 91 -3.62 -9.52 -4.96
C GLU A 91 -4.64 -8.52 -4.37
N HIS A 92 -4.20 -7.64 -3.49
CA HIS A 92 -5.07 -6.68 -2.80
C HIS A 92 -4.58 -5.23 -3.00
N PRO A 93 -4.63 -4.71 -4.23
CA PRO A 93 -4.22 -3.35 -4.49
C PRO A 93 -5.21 -2.35 -3.88
N MET A 94 -4.69 -1.21 -3.45
CA MET A 94 -5.45 -0.10 -2.86
C MET A 94 -5.29 1.15 -3.73
N GLU A 95 -6.27 2.06 -3.63
CA GLU A 95 -6.21 3.39 -4.27
C GLU A 95 -5.82 3.35 -5.76
N LEU A 96 -6.57 2.57 -6.54
CA LEU A 96 -6.23 2.26 -7.91
C LEU A 96 -6.52 3.40 -8.89
N LEU A 97 -5.53 3.67 -9.74
CA LEU A 97 -5.65 4.48 -10.94
C LEU A 97 -5.36 3.60 -12.15
N SER A 98 -6.17 3.67 -13.19
CA SER A 98 -5.93 2.93 -14.42
C SER A 98 -5.98 3.83 -15.65
N GLY A 99 -5.29 3.40 -16.70
CA GLY A 99 -5.24 4.09 -17.98
C GLY A 99 -4.43 3.31 -19.00
N THR A 100 -3.90 4.03 -20.00
CA THR A 100 -3.03 3.45 -21.01
C THR A 100 -1.77 4.28 -21.18
N ILE A 101 -0.64 3.62 -21.46
CA ILE A 101 0.63 4.24 -21.85
C ILE A 101 1.12 3.50 -23.07
N GLY A 102 1.20 4.17 -24.25
CA GLY A 102 1.44 3.46 -25.50
C GLY A 102 0.38 2.40 -25.73
N THR A 103 0.78 1.18 -26.03
CA THR A 103 -0.10 0.01 -26.18
C THR A 103 -0.41 -0.69 -24.85
N ALA A 104 0.32 -0.36 -23.78
CA ALA A 104 0.19 -1.01 -22.48
C ALA A 104 -1.01 -0.49 -21.69
N THR A 105 -1.74 -1.38 -21.04
CA THR A 105 -2.70 -1.03 -19.99
C THR A 105 -1.90 -0.81 -18.70
N VAL A 106 -2.13 0.31 -18.03
CA VAL A 106 -1.45 0.66 -16.77
C VAL A 106 -2.41 0.67 -15.60
N LEU A 107 -1.96 0.13 -14.48
CA LEU A 107 -2.61 0.24 -13.19
C LEU A 107 -1.58 0.74 -12.17
N ILE A 108 -1.91 1.83 -11.47
CA ILE A 108 -1.08 2.38 -10.40
C ILE A 108 -1.86 2.24 -9.10
N GLY A 109 -1.22 1.72 -8.07
CA GLY A 109 -1.86 1.54 -6.78
C GLY A 109 -0.86 1.32 -5.66
N ASP A 110 -1.39 1.25 -4.45
CA ASP A 110 -0.60 0.89 -3.28
C ASP A 110 -0.82 -0.59 -2.95
N ARG A 111 0.25 -1.29 -2.64
CA ARG A 111 0.20 -2.64 -2.07
C ARG A 111 -0.04 -2.51 -0.58
N GLY A 112 -1.09 -3.16 -0.08
CA GLY A 112 -1.36 -3.26 1.34
C GLY A 112 -0.82 -4.55 1.94
N GLU A 113 -0.32 -4.50 3.16
CA GLU A 113 -0.07 -5.67 3.98
C GLU A 113 -1.19 -5.83 4.99
N ARG A 114 -1.77 -7.03 5.05
CA ARG A 114 -2.72 -7.41 6.09
C ARG A 114 -1.92 -8.04 7.23
N TYR A 115 -2.00 -7.45 8.39
CA TYR A 115 -1.50 -8.07 9.59
C TYR A 115 -2.62 -8.97 10.14
N LEU A 116 -2.37 -10.27 10.20
CA LEU A 116 -3.17 -11.17 11.01
C LEU A 116 -2.88 -10.82 12.47
N GLN A 117 -3.75 -10.07 13.11
CA GLN A 117 -3.72 -9.92 14.54
C GLN A 117 -4.19 -11.25 15.14
N TYR A 118 -3.24 -12.09 15.50
CA TYR A 118 -3.52 -13.17 16.44
C TYR A 118 -3.72 -12.50 17.80
N HIS A 119 -4.96 -12.35 18.22
CA HIS A 119 -5.27 -12.06 19.61
C HIS A 119 -4.88 -13.28 20.44
N THR A 120 -3.65 -13.34 20.91
CA THR A 120 -3.15 -14.31 21.89
C THR A 120 -3.56 -13.92 23.31
N GLU A 121 -4.73 -13.38 23.50
CA GLU A 121 -5.35 -13.22 24.81
C GLU A 121 -6.44 -14.29 25.00
N ALA A 122 -6.03 -15.55 24.98
CA ALA A 122 -6.78 -16.56 25.72
C ALA A 122 -6.38 -16.43 27.18
N PRO A 123 -7.29 -16.10 28.10
CA PRO A 123 -7.00 -16.17 29.51
C PRO A 123 -6.59 -17.61 29.82
N VAL A 124 -5.45 -17.76 30.48
CA VAL A 124 -4.92 -19.05 30.96
C VAL A 124 -6.01 -19.71 31.78
N GLY A 125 -6.67 -20.75 31.23
CA GLY A 125 -7.59 -21.59 31.99
C GLY A 125 -8.92 -21.99 31.35
N THR A 126 -9.29 -21.51 30.16
CA THR A 126 -10.52 -21.96 29.51
C THR A 126 -10.22 -22.64 28.17
N TRP A 127 -10.44 -23.94 28.12
CA TRP A 127 -10.40 -24.75 26.90
C TRP A 127 -11.72 -24.59 26.11
N GLU A 128 -12.17 -23.39 25.91
CA GLU A 128 -13.21 -23.16 24.95
C GLU A 128 -12.58 -22.99 23.58
N THR A 129 -12.89 -23.91 22.70
CA THR A 129 -12.60 -23.87 21.27
C THR A 129 -13.32 -22.65 20.67
N GLY A 130 -12.78 -21.48 20.91
CA GLY A 130 -13.25 -20.24 20.32
C GLY A 130 -12.98 -20.29 18.82
N THR A 131 -14.02 -20.55 18.04
CA THR A 131 -14.06 -20.31 16.59
C THR A 131 -14.09 -18.80 16.31
N GLY A 132 -13.18 -18.05 16.92
CA GLY A 132 -12.94 -16.67 16.60
C GLY A 132 -12.29 -16.59 15.22
N SER A 133 -13.05 -16.22 14.21
CA SER A 133 -12.48 -15.87 12.92
C SER A 133 -11.43 -14.77 13.16
N PRO A 134 -10.19 -14.92 12.66
CA PRO A 134 -9.17 -13.91 12.83
C PRO A 134 -9.71 -12.59 12.29
N GLU A 135 -9.75 -11.55 13.12
CA GLU A 135 -10.17 -10.23 12.68
C GLU A 135 -9.13 -9.71 11.70
N VAL A 136 -9.48 -9.68 10.43
CA VAL A 136 -8.58 -9.22 9.37
C VAL A 136 -8.54 -7.70 9.47
N SER A 137 -7.42 -7.16 9.93
CA SER A 137 -7.22 -5.70 9.94
C SER A 137 -7.28 -5.13 8.53
N ASP A 138 -7.78 -3.90 8.40
CA ASP A 138 -7.71 -3.17 7.13
C ASP A 138 -6.25 -3.13 6.64
N PRO A 139 -5.99 -3.38 5.35
CA PRO A 139 -4.64 -3.41 4.84
C PRO A 139 -3.97 -2.05 4.98
N ILE A 140 -2.74 -2.03 5.49
CA ILE A 140 -1.93 -0.82 5.60
C ILE A 140 -1.10 -0.69 4.33
N PRO A 141 -1.15 0.47 3.62
CA PRO A 141 -0.35 0.65 2.42
C PRO A 141 1.14 0.69 2.78
N VAL A 142 1.94 -0.15 2.13
CA VAL A 142 3.38 -0.28 2.39
C VAL A 142 4.24 0.08 1.19
N GLU A 143 3.72 -0.07 -0.01
CA GLU A 143 4.48 0.10 -1.24
C GLU A 143 3.57 0.56 -2.38
N THR A 144 3.98 1.59 -3.12
CA THR A 144 3.33 1.94 -4.38
C THR A 144 3.92 1.10 -5.51
N PHE A 145 3.07 0.64 -6.42
CA PHE A 145 3.47 -0.10 -7.60
C PHE A 145 2.78 0.42 -8.86
N ILE A 146 3.35 0.09 -10.00
CA ILE A 146 2.74 0.25 -11.32
C ILE A 146 2.73 -1.14 -11.97
N ALA A 147 1.54 -1.62 -12.33
CA ALA A 147 1.40 -2.81 -13.15
C ALA A 147 1.15 -2.40 -14.60
N LEU A 148 1.87 -3.03 -15.51
CA LEU A 148 1.82 -2.81 -16.95
C LEU A 148 1.46 -4.12 -17.61
N TRP A 149 0.35 -4.18 -18.32
CA TRP A 149 0.01 -5.28 -19.22
C TRP A 149 0.43 -4.89 -20.63
N ILE A 150 1.40 -5.60 -21.16
CA ILE A 150 2.06 -5.29 -22.44
C ILE A 150 1.69 -6.37 -23.44
N PRO A 151 0.94 -6.03 -24.49
CA PRO A 151 0.57 -7.01 -25.51
C PRO A 151 1.81 -7.67 -26.15
N GLY A 152 1.78 -8.99 -26.24
CA GLY A 152 2.88 -9.77 -26.83
C GLY A 152 4.05 -10.06 -25.90
N LEU A 153 4.04 -9.55 -24.66
CA LEU A 153 4.96 -9.98 -23.64
C LEU A 153 4.49 -11.35 -23.11
N ASP A 154 5.39 -12.33 -23.09
CA ASP A 154 5.14 -13.65 -22.50
C ASP A 154 6.42 -14.09 -21.76
N GLU A 155 6.54 -13.63 -20.54
CA GLU A 155 7.73 -13.88 -19.72
C GLU A 155 7.46 -14.91 -18.63
N ALA A 156 8.38 -15.82 -18.43
CA ALA A 156 8.40 -16.65 -17.23
C ALA A 156 8.55 -15.77 -15.98
N PRO A 157 8.11 -16.23 -14.80
CA PRO A 157 8.21 -15.44 -13.58
C PRO A 157 9.66 -14.99 -13.31
N PHE A 158 9.88 -13.68 -13.25
CA PHE A 158 11.18 -13.10 -12.95
C PHE A 158 11.11 -11.95 -11.95
N ARG A 159 12.27 -11.61 -11.39
CA ARG A 159 12.43 -10.50 -10.48
C ARG A 159 13.83 -9.89 -10.54
N ILE A 160 13.90 -8.62 -10.89
CA ILE A 160 15.13 -7.82 -10.93
C ILE A 160 15.07 -6.74 -9.85
N GLY A 161 16.21 -6.35 -9.31
CA GLY A 161 16.34 -5.24 -8.39
C GLY A 161 16.37 -5.62 -6.91
N LYS A 162 16.00 -4.68 -6.03
CA LYS A 162 16.13 -4.81 -4.58
C LYS A 162 15.07 -5.75 -4.02
N ARG A 163 15.43 -6.58 -3.02
CA ARG A 163 14.48 -7.40 -2.26
C ARG A 163 13.64 -6.52 -1.32
N ARG A 164 12.40 -6.91 -1.07
CA ARG A 164 11.53 -6.30 -0.06
C ARG A 164 11.93 -6.71 1.35
N SER A 165 12.31 -7.98 1.52
CA SER A 165 12.71 -8.55 2.80
C SER A 165 13.82 -9.57 2.64
N LEU A 166 14.45 -9.94 3.75
CA LEU A 166 15.48 -10.98 3.79
C LEU A 166 14.92 -12.38 3.47
N TRP A 167 13.63 -12.60 3.72
CA TRP A 167 12.93 -13.87 3.50
C TRP A 167 12.47 -14.08 2.06
N GLU A 168 12.61 -13.06 1.23
CA GLU A 168 12.27 -13.15 -0.17
C GLU A 168 13.27 -14.06 -0.90
N GLY A 169 12.75 -15.01 -1.67
CA GLY A 169 13.56 -15.95 -2.45
C GLY A 169 14.61 -15.26 -3.36
N PRO A 170 15.47 -16.02 -4.00
CA PRO A 170 16.53 -15.48 -4.86
C PRO A 170 15.95 -14.63 -6.00
N LYS A 171 16.78 -13.75 -6.55
CA LYS A 171 16.46 -13.06 -7.79
C LYS A 171 16.34 -14.09 -8.90
N THR A 172 15.31 -13.94 -9.73
CA THR A 172 15.14 -14.71 -10.96
C THR A 172 15.34 -13.75 -12.13
N GLN A 173 16.11 -14.18 -13.11
CA GLN A 173 16.33 -13.39 -14.33
C GLN A 173 15.19 -13.63 -15.32
N PRO A 174 14.84 -12.64 -16.13
CA PRO A 174 13.96 -12.85 -17.27
C PRO A 174 14.64 -13.81 -18.27
N SER A 175 13.87 -14.59 -18.97
CA SER A 175 14.38 -15.60 -19.89
C SER A 175 13.75 -15.55 -21.29
N GLY A 176 12.79 -14.64 -21.46
CA GLY A 176 12.09 -14.43 -22.73
C GLY A 176 12.82 -13.50 -23.70
N PRO A 177 12.19 -13.13 -24.78
CA PRO A 177 12.77 -12.29 -25.83
C PRO A 177 13.13 -10.87 -25.34
N PHE A 178 12.56 -10.42 -24.25
CA PHE A 178 12.80 -9.11 -23.66
C PHE A 178 13.82 -9.12 -22.50
N ALA A 179 14.49 -10.26 -22.24
CA ALA A 179 15.39 -10.43 -21.10
C ALA A 179 16.49 -9.35 -21.05
N GLU A 180 17.21 -9.15 -22.14
CA GLU A 180 18.30 -8.16 -22.21
C GLU A 180 17.79 -6.73 -22.01
N VAL A 181 16.65 -6.42 -22.58
CA VAL A 181 15.99 -5.10 -22.48
C VAL A 181 15.59 -4.82 -21.03
N LEU A 182 14.95 -5.79 -20.36
CA LEU A 182 14.53 -5.68 -18.97
C LEU A 182 15.71 -5.54 -18.01
N GLU A 183 16.78 -6.30 -18.23
CA GLU A 183 18.01 -6.19 -17.44
C GLU A 183 18.71 -4.84 -17.65
N SER A 184 18.80 -4.39 -18.90
CA SER A 184 19.39 -3.09 -19.25
C SER A 184 18.62 -1.95 -18.60
N TRP A 185 17.31 -2.00 -18.69
CA TRP A 185 16.44 -0.99 -18.04
C TRP A 185 16.61 -1.01 -16.52
N GLY A 186 16.67 -2.20 -15.91
CA GLY A 186 16.91 -2.35 -14.47
C GLY A 186 18.24 -1.78 -14.00
N ARG A 187 19.30 -1.91 -14.83
CA ARG A 187 20.61 -1.29 -14.55
C ARG A 187 20.57 0.23 -14.66
N ALA A 188 19.82 0.76 -15.63
CA ALA A 188 19.67 2.21 -15.84
C ALA A 188 18.82 2.88 -14.75
N HIS A 189 17.95 2.11 -14.05
CA HIS A 189 17.03 2.63 -13.04
C HIS A 189 17.29 2.02 -11.64
N PRO A 190 18.43 2.34 -11.00
CA PRO A 190 18.79 1.77 -9.72
C PRO A 190 17.74 2.16 -8.64
N GLY A 191 17.39 1.21 -7.79
CA GLY A 191 16.39 1.38 -6.74
C GLY A 191 14.95 1.06 -7.16
N TRP A 192 14.71 0.79 -8.44
CA TRP A 192 13.48 0.17 -8.89
C TRP A 192 13.56 -1.35 -8.80
N ARG A 193 12.43 -1.94 -8.58
CA ARG A 193 12.19 -3.38 -8.63
C ARG A 193 11.29 -3.65 -9.82
N ILE A 194 11.64 -4.66 -10.58
CA ILE A 194 10.86 -5.15 -11.70
C ILE A 194 10.48 -6.59 -11.39
N GLU A 195 9.21 -6.87 -11.44
CA GLU A 195 8.67 -8.23 -11.37
C GLU A 195 7.82 -8.46 -12.60
N GLY A 196 7.95 -9.63 -13.23
CA GLY A 196 7.16 -9.96 -14.39
C GLY A 196 6.66 -11.38 -14.35
N ARG A 197 5.50 -11.59 -14.98
CA ARG A 197 4.91 -12.90 -15.26
C ARG A 197 3.89 -12.77 -16.37
N ALA A 198 3.98 -13.66 -17.35
CA ALA A 198 3.16 -13.63 -18.54
C ALA A 198 3.23 -12.25 -19.22
N ASP A 199 2.10 -11.59 -19.45
CA ASP A 199 1.98 -10.29 -20.08
C ASP A 199 2.06 -9.09 -19.12
N CYS A 200 2.32 -9.34 -17.83
CA CYS A 200 2.30 -8.31 -16.79
C CYS A 200 3.69 -8.05 -16.22
N ILE A 201 4.07 -6.77 -16.18
CA ILE A 201 5.28 -6.27 -15.47
C ILE A 201 4.84 -5.35 -14.35
N ILE A 202 5.44 -5.51 -13.18
CA ILE A 202 5.27 -4.60 -12.05
C ILE A 202 6.57 -3.84 -11.80
N LEU A 203 6.44 -2.52 -11.74
CA LEU A 203 7.49 -1.60 -11.32
C LEU A 203 7.16 -1.10 -9.91
N SER A 204 8.10 -1.21 -8.99
CA SER A 204 7.92 -0.68 -7.64
C SER A 204 9.24 -0.19 -7.03
N ARG A 205 9.13 0.56 -5.95
CA ARG A 205 10.26 0.85 -5.06
C ARG A 205 9.99 0.19 -3.73
N PRO A 206 10.73 -0.86 -3.37
CA PRO A 206 10.47 -1.65 -2.18
C PRO A 206 10.30 -0.82 -0.91
N ASN A 207 9.20 -1.07 -0.18
CA ASN A 207 8.85 -0.41 1.07
C ASN A 207 8.76 1.12 0.96
N ARG A 208 8.32 1.64 -0.19
CA ARG A 208 8.13 3.08 -0.42
C ARG A 208 6.77 3.38 -1.01
N LEU A 209 6.05 4.26 -0.34
CA LEU A 209 4.86 4.89 -0.90
C LEU A 209 5.25 6.10 -1.75
N ALA A 210 4.72 6.19 -2.96
CA ALA A 210 4.90 7.37 -3.79
C ALA A 210 4.22 8.58 -3.14
N ARG A 211 4.89 9.73 -3.15
CA ARG A 211 4.24 10.99 -2.84
C ARG A 211 3.40 11.43 -4.04
N ILE A 212 2.30 12.14 -3.79
CA ILE A 212 1.42 12.65 -4.86
C ILE A 212 2.22 13.49 -5.86
N SER A 213 3.14 14.33 -5.37
CA SER A 213 4.04 15.14 -6.20
C SER A 213 5.04 14.32 -7.05
N GLN A 214 5.17 13.03 -6.79
CA GLN A 214 6.05 12.12 -7.53
C GLN A 214 5.28 11.26 -8.54
N LEU A 215 3.95 11.35 -8.58
CA LEU A 215 3.14 10.49 -9.47
C LEU A 215 3.51 10.69 -10.95
N SER A 216 3.77 11.92 -11.38
CA SER A 216 4.25 12.22 -12.73
C SER A 216 5.58 11.53 -13.04
N LEU A 217 6.51 11.49 -12.08
CA LEU A 217 7.78 10.77 -12.23
C LEU A 217 7.56 9.25 -12.36
N TRP A 218 6.64 8.70 -11.59
CA TRP A 218 6.30 7.28 -11.65
C TRP A 218 5.70 6.92 -13.02
N ILE A 219 4.80 7.76 -13.54
CA ILE A 219 4.22 7.59 -14.87
C ILE A 219 5.28 7.73 -15.97
N ALA A 220 6.17 8.71 -15.85
CA ALA A 220 7.28 8.88 -16.79
C ALA A 220 8.21 7.64 -16.80
N THR A 221 8.47 7.06 -15.62
CA THR A 221 9.25 5.82 -15.50
C THR A 221 8.54 4.65 -16.15
N ALA A 222 7.22 4.52 -15.97
CA ALA A 222 6.42 3.49 -16.63
C ALA A 222 6.43 3.67 -18.16
N ARG A 223 6.30 4.91 -18.63
CA ARG A 223 6.38 5.25 -20.05
C ARG A 223 7.73 4.85 -20.66
N SER A 224 8.83 5.19 -19.98
CA SER A 224 10.16 4.78 -20.40
C SER A 224 10.30 3.26 -20.54
N MET A 225 9.69 2.49 -19.63
CA MET A 225 9.67 1.03 -19.74
C MET A 225 8.92 0.56 -20.98
N VAL A 226 7.71 1.09 -21.20
CA VAL A 226 6.87 0.72 -22.35
C VAL A 226 7.57 1.07 -23.67
N GLU A 227 8.09 2.30 -23.79
CA GLU A 227 8.83 2.75 -24.99
C GLU A 227 10.04 1.88 -25.26
N THR A 228 10.74 1.42 -24.21
CA THR A 228 11.91 0.54 -24.37
C THR A 228 11.51 -0.86 -24.86
N LEU A 229 10.34 -1.35 -24.44
CA LEU A 229 9.84 -2.67 -24.85
C LEU A 229 9.15 -2.64 -26.24
N GLU A 230 8.57 -1.49 -26.60
CA GLU A 230 7.93 -1.28 -27.91
C GLU A 230 8.94 -0.91 -29.01
N ALA A 231 10.15 -0.47 -28.63
CA ALA A 231 11.18 -0.17 -29.61
C ALA A 231 11.48 -1.43 -30.42
N PRO A 232 11.37 -1.38 -31.76
CA PRO A 232 11.72 -2.52 -32.60
C PRO A 232 13.15 -2.92 -32.27
N GLY A 233 13.32 -4.17 -31.88
CA GLY A 233 14.61 -4.70 -31.45
C GLY A 233 15.69 -4.36 -32.48
N GLY A 234 16.75 -3.68 -32.02
CA GLY A 234 17.93 -3.41 -32.82
C GLY A 234 18.66 -4.70 -33.13
#